data_69b9d35691d3b5e23e1962ec2216f328
#
_entry.id   69b9d35691d3b5e23e1962ec2216f328
#
_cell.length_a   1.000
_cell.length_b   1.000
_cell.length_c   1.000
_cell.angle_alpha   90.00
_cell.angle_beta   90.00
_cell.angle_gamma   90.00
#
_symmetry.space_group_name_H-M   'P 1'
#
loop_
_entity.id
_entity.type
_entity.pdbx_description
1 polymer ?
#
loop_
_entity_poly.entity_id
_entity_poly.type
_entity_poly.pdbx_seq_one_letter_code
_entity_poly.pdbx_strand_id
1 'polypeptide(L)'
;MHDTEQFEQQPFGVVNDYTNLFHTADAAPVLRALLERAEADHVPVVTPNVSHLLEMLVTLHQPRCILELGTAYGVSAYHMLKGLAVPATLVTIDLVRERQAVAQEFLHDAGLDRHEIVFECADFREEGYFARLAERFAPFDLVFIDAAKGQYAHLLEEIVPHLSAQGAVVFDNIFLNGWLVADAYPNHRQKTAFVRMKQFLQEVQQDARFAHTLLPLDDGVLVLARRQEDRNETEH
;
A
#
# COMPACT_ATOMS: atom_id res chain seq x y z
N MET A 1 32.62 -24.48 18.72
CA MET A 1 31.17 -24.53 18.91
C MET A 1 30.79 -23.11 19.31
N HIS A 2 30.57 -22.25 18.30
CA HIS A 2 30.19 -20.85 18.51
C HIS A 2 28.68 -20.75 18.37
N ASP A 3 28.06 -20.31 19.41
CA ASP A 3 26.79 -19.62 19.62
C ASP A 3 25.88 -19.45 18.42
N THR A 4 25.34 -20.55 17.90
CA THR A 4 24.16 -20.55 17.00
C THR A 4 22.89 -20.23 17.79
N GLU A 5 22.88 -20.38 19.10
CA GLU A 5 21.70 -20.09 19.95
C GLU A 5 21.36 -18.60 20.09
N GLN A 6 22.29 -17.68 19.84
CA GLN A 6 22.01 -16.23 19.91
C GLN A 6 21.28 -15.69 18.68
N PHE A 7 21.32 -16.39 17.54
CA PHE A 7 20.63 -15.96 16.33
C PHE A 7 19.16 -16.44 16.26
N GLU A 8 18.79 -17.46 17.03
CA GLU A 8 17.41 -18.01 17.02
C GLU A 8 16.36 -17.15 17.74
N GLN A 9 16.78 -16.08 18.45
CA GLN A 9 15.89 -15.21 19.23
C GLN A 9 16.04 -13.72 18.90
N GLN A 10 16.49 -13.35 17.70
CA GLN A 10 16.45 -11.94 17.32
C GLN A 10 14.98 -11.52 17.18
N PRO A 11 14.49 -10.56 17.99
CA PRO A 11 13.12 -10.08 17.83
C PRO A 11 12.92 -9.58 16.40
N PHE A 12 11.81 -9.94 15.78
CA PHE A 12 11.42 -9.50 14.43
C PHE A 12 11.58 -7.97 14.23
N GLY A 13 11.39 -7.18 15.30
CA GLY A 13 11.65 -5.74 15.33
C GLY A 13 13.08 -5.35 14.94
N VAL A 14 14.09 -6.08 15.41
CA VAL A 14 15.51 -5.78 15.09
C VAL A 14 15.81 -5.97 13.61
N VAL A 15 15.18 -6.95 12.96
CA VAL A 15 15.33 -7.18 11.52
C VAL A 15 14.70 -6.03 10.74
N ASN A 16 13.49 -5.61 11.11
CA ASN A 16 12.82 -4.48 10.49
C ASN A 16 13.59 -3.17 10.69
N ASP A 17 14.14 -2.93 11.89
CA ASP A 17 14.97 -1.74 12.15
C ASP A 17 16.21 -1.72 11.25
N TYR A 18 16.90 -2.86 11.11
CA TYR A 18 18.07 -2.96 10.23
C TYR A 18 17.72 -2.70 8.78
N THR A 19 16.65 -3.31 8.27
CA THR A 19 16.23 -3.14 6.88
C THR A 19 15.70 -1.73 6.59
N ASN A 20 14.99 -1.10 7.53
CA ASN A 20 14.59 0.29 7.42
C ASN A 20 15.79 1.24 7.36
N LEU A 21 16.82 1.02 8.20
CA LEU A 21 18.08 1.78 8.13
C LEU A 21 18.82 1.57 6.81
N PHE A 22 18.85 0.35 6.29
CA PHE A 22 19.43 0.06 4.98
C PHE A 22 18.76 0.89 3.88
N HIS A 23 17.45 0.99 3.89
CA HIS A 23 16.67 1.72 2.89
C HIS A 23 16.73 3.25 3.03
N THR A 24 17.05 3.77 4.21
CA THR A 24 17.11 5.23 4.46
C THR A 24 18.51 5.82 4.28
N ALA A 25 19.55 4.99 4.17
CA ALA A 25 20.94 5.45 4.15
C ALA A 25 21.23 6.49 3.06
N ASP A 26 20.63 6.33 1.88
CA ASP A 26 20.83 7.19 0.70
C ASP A 26 19.57 7.99 0.32
N ALA A 27 18.68 8.28 1.27
CA ALA A 27 17.47 9.06 0.99
C ALA A 27 17.80 10.43 0.39
N ALA A 28 17.09 10.81 -0.68
CA ALA A 28 17.23 12.12 -1.32
C ALA A 28 16.96 13.25 -0.31
N PRO A 29 17.66 14.40 -0.39
CA PRO A 29 17.49 15.50 0.56
C PRO A 29 16.03 15.97 0.69
N VAL A 30 15.28 16.04 -0.41
CA VAL A 30 13.87 16.44 -0.43
C VAL A 30 13.00 15.44 0.35
N LEU A 31 13.24 14.14 0.20
CA LEU A 31 12.53 13.09 0.95
C LEU A 31 12.86 13.17 2.46
N ARG A 32 14.13 13.39 2.80
CA ARG A 32 14.54 13.51 4.20
C ARG A 32 13.86 14.69 4.89
N ALA A 33 13.82 15.86 4.24
CA ALA A 33 13.11 17.02 4.77
C ALA A 33 11.62 16.77 4.96
N LEU A 34 10.98 16.01 4.05
CA LEU A 34 9.58 15.63 4.20
C LEU A 34 9.36 14.67 5.38
N LEU A 35 10.24 13.69 5.58
CA LEU A 35 10.14 12.75 6.70
C LEU A 35 10.29 13.47 8.05
N GLU A 36 11.25 14.41 8.17
CA GLU A 36 11.42 15.25 9.35
C GLU A 36 10.16 16.10 9.62
N ARG A 37 9.54 16.65 8.55
CA ARG A 37 8.28 17.38 8.66
C ARG A 37 7.12 16.48 9.10
N ALA A 38 6.99 15.28 8.51
CA ALA A 38 5.95 14.33 8.88
C ALA A 38 6.05 13.91 10.36
N GLU A 39 7.27 13.70 10.86
CA GLU A 39 7.52 13.40 12.28
C GLU A 39 7.11 14.59 13.18
N ALA A 40 7.52 15.81 12.84
CA ALA A 40 7.18 17.02 13.59
C ALA A 40 5.68 17.28 13.64
N ASP A 41 4.97 17.02 12.55
CA ASP A 41 3.52 17.21 12.41
C ASP A 41 2.72 15.99 12.93
N HIS A 42 3.40 14.93 13.39
CA HIS A 42 2.80 13.64 13.83
C HIS A 42 1.89 13.01 12.76
N VAL A 43 2.27 13.14 11.49
CA VAL A 43 1.57 12.49 10.38
C VAL A 43 2.23 11.16 10.08
N PRO A 44 1.50 10.03 10.22
CA PRO A 44 2.05 8.74 9.86
C PRO A 44 2.30 8.67 8.36
N VAL A 45 3.43 8.11 7.99
CA VAL A 45 3.80 7.81 6.60
C VAL A 45 4.28 6.34 6.51
N VAL A 46 4.25 5.78 5.32
CA VAL A 46 4.74 4.41 5.09
C VAL A 46 6.20 4.27 5.51
N THR A 47 6.54 3.11 6.03
CA THR A 47 7.92 2.81 6.44
C THR A 47 8.85 2.71 5.22
N PRO A 48 10.17 2.85 5.41
CA PRO A 48 11.14 2.64 4.33
C PRO A 48 11.05 1.27 3.68
N ASN A 49 10.81 0.20 4.44
CA ASN A 49 10.63 -1.15 3.89
C ASN A 49 9.43 -1.23 2.93
N VAL A 50 8.27 -0.69 3.33
CA VAL A 50 7.06 -0.67 2.51
C VAL A 50 7.26 0.23 1.30
N SER A 51 7.88 1.41 1.48
CA SER A 51 8.19 2.35 0.39
C SER A 51 9.01 1.70 -0.72
N HIS A 52 10.08 0.97 -0.36
CA HIS A 52 10.95 0.30 -1.33
C HIS A 52 10.30 -0.93 -1.95
N LEU A 53 9.42 -1.65 -1.21
CA LEU A 53 8.59 -2.69 -1.81
C LEU A 53 7.69 -2.11 -2.92
N LEU A 54 7.02 -0.97 -2.66
CA LEU A 54 6.18 -0.31 -3.66
C LEU A 54 7.00 0.14 -4.88
N GLU A 55 8.18 0.76 -4.68
CA GLU A 55 9.09 1.14 -5.75
C GLU A 55 9.52 -0.09 -6.58
N MET A 56 9.87 -1.20 -5.93
CA MET A 56 10.23 -2.45 -6.60
C MET A 56 9.07 -3.04 -7.41
N LEU A 57 7.87 -3.10 -6.82
CA LEU A 57 6.67 -3.61 -7.51
C LEU A 57 6.36 -2.78 -8.76
N VAL A 58 6.40 -1.46 -8.63
CA VAL A 58 6.18 -0.54 -9.77
C VAL A 58 7.28 -0.69 -10.82
N THR A 59 8.55 -0.83 -10.41
CA THR A 59 9.67 -1.04 -11.34
C THR A 59 9.51 -2.33 -12.15
N LEU A 60 9.00 -3.39 -11.54
CA LEU A 60 8.78 -4.68 -12.20
C LEU A 60 7.51 -4.68 -13.08
N HIS A 61 6.43 -4.07 -12.58
CA HIS A 61 5.11 -4.14 -13.20
C HIS A 61 4.86 -3.04 -14.23
N GLN A 62 5.49 -1.86 -14.06
CA GLN A 62 5.32 -0.66 -14.90
C GLN A 62 3.84 -0.29 -15.12
N PRO A 63 3.04 -0.07 -14.04
CA PRO A 63 1.64 0.28 -14.13
C PRO A 63 1.45 1.62 -14.87
N ARG A 64 0.37 1.72 -15.64
CA ARG A 64 -0.02 2.97 -16.33
C ARG A 64 -1.00 3.80 -15.50
N CYS A 65 -1.81 3.14 -14.69
CA CYS A 65 -2.73 3.78 -13.78
C CYS A 65 -2.61 3.17 -12.38
N ILE A 66 -2.27 4.01 -11.41
CA ILE A 66 -2.13 3.66 -9.99
C ILE A 66 -3.25 4.34 -9.21
N LEU A 67 -3.89 3.60 -8.32
CA LEU A 67 -4.81 4.13 -7.32
C LEU A 67 -4.20 4.00 -5.93
N GLU A 68 -4.19 5.08 -5.16
CA GLU A 68 -3.72 5.11 -3.78
C GLU A 68 -4.82 5.57 -2.84
N LEU A 69 -5.09 4.79 -1.80
CA LEU A 69 -6.01 5.15 -0.71
C LEU A 69 -5.21 5.49 0.55
N GLY A 70 -5.06 6.77 0.83
CA GLY A 70 -4.21 7.32 1.89
C GLY A 70 -3.00 8.06 1.33
N THR A 71 -3.18 9.35 0.95
CA THR A 71 -2.08 10.20 0.43
C THR A 71 -1.08 10.56 1.51
N ALA A 72 -1.56 10.88 2.73
CA ALA A 72 -0.76 11.50 3.78
C ALA A 72 0.13 12.64 3.23
N TYR A 73 1.46 12.56 3.41
CA TYR A 73 2.42 13.52 2.85
C TYR A 73 3.08 13.04 1.54
N GLY A 74 2.58 11.94 0.93
CA GLY A 74 2.97 11.50 -0.41
C GLY A 74 4.26 10.67 -0.49
N VAL A 75 4.71 10.08 0.63
CA VAL A 75 5.93 9.24 0.64
C VAL A 75 5.75 7.99 -0.22
N SER A 76 4.63 7.27 -0.09
CA SER A 76 4.28 6.12 -0.94
C SER A 76 4.15 6.52 -2.42
N ALA A 77 3.43 7.62 -2.69
CA ALA A 77 3.30 8.20 -4.02
C ALA A 77 4.67 8.49 -4.67
N TYR A 78 5.59 9.10 -3.91
CA TYR A 78 6.96 9.36 -4.38
C TYR A 78 7.68 8.08 -4.82
N HIS A 79 7.68 7.05 -4.00
CA HIS A 79 8.36 5.80 -4.31
C HIS A 79 7.71 5.06 -5.49
N MET A 80 6.38 5.06 -5.57
CA MET A 80 5.68 4.48 -6.72
C MET A 80 6.01 5.23 -8.02
N LEU A 81 5.96 6.55 -8.01
CA LEU A 81 6.25 7.34 -9.22
C LEU A 81 7.72 7.29 -9.63
N LYS A 82 8.63 7.23 -8.66
CA LYS A 82 10.09 7.10 -8.92
C LYS A 82 10.44 5.79 -9.63
N GLY A 83 9.73 4.68 -9.33
CA GLY A 83 9.94 3.37 -9.96
C GLY A 83 9.47 3.28 -11.41
N LEU A 84 8.74 4.27 -11.94
CA LEU A 84 8.19 4.27 -13.28
C LEU A 84 9.22 4.72 -14.32
N ALA A 85 9.38 3.95 -15.40
CA ALA A 85 10.23 4.30 -16.54
C ALA A 85 9.55 5.30 -17.49
N VAL A 86 8.22 5.25 -17.59
CA VAL A 86 7.40 6.09 -18.49
C VAL A 86 6.35 6.88 -17.69
N PRO A 87 5.82 8.00 -18.22
CA PRO A 87 4.71 8.70 -17.60
C PRO A 87 3.49 7.79 -17.35
N ALA A 88 2.88 7.95 -16.19
CA ALA A 88 1.68 7.23 -15.77
C ALA A 88 0.74 8.17 -15.00
N THR A 89 -0.49 7.72 -14.77
CA THR A 89 -1.47 8.42 -13.94
C THR A 89 -1.45 7.83 -12.52
N LEU A 90 -1.29 8.67 -11.50
CA LEU A 90 -1.52 8.34 -10.10
C LEU A 90 -2.76 9.08 -9.63
N VAL A 91 -3.77 8.35 -9.17
CA VAL A 91 -4.92 8.91 -8.47
C VAL A 91 -4.74 8.62 -6.98
N THR A 92 -4.58 9.65 -6.17
CA THR A 92 -4.36 9.52 -4.72
C THR A 92 -5.47 10.22 -3.93
N ILE A 93 -6.00 9.51 -2.92
CA ILE A 93 -7.20 9.91 -2.18
C ILE A 93 -6.87 10.08 -0.71
N ASP A 94 -7.27 11.20 -0.13
CA ASP A 94 -7.20 11.46 1.32
C ASP A 94 -8.38 12.31 1.78
N LEU A 95 -8.72 12.21 3.05
CA LEU A 95 -9.75 13.04 3.68
C LEU A 95 -9.24 14.45 4.04
N VAL A 96 -7.92 14.61 4.16
CA VAL A 96 -7.29 15.81 4.70
C VAL A 96 -6.59 16.60 3.60
N ARG A 97 -7.26 17.64 3.12
CA ARG A 97 -6.77 18.52 2.03
C ARG A 97 -5.40 19.12 2.31
N GLU A 98 -5.14 19.49 3.56
CA GLU A 98 -3.89 20.09 3.98
C GLU A 98 -2.71 19.13 3.82
N ARG A 99 -2.92 17.84 4.05
CA ARG A 99 -1.91 16.79 3.81
C ARG A 99 -1.63 16.64 2.32
N GLN A 100 -2.67 16.62 1.51
CA GLN A 100 -2.51 16.55 0.05
C GLN A 100 -1.78 17.77 -0.51
N ALA A 101 -1.98 18.97 0.04
CA ALA A 101 -1.24 20.15 -0.37
C ALA A 101 0.27 20.00 -0.11
N VAL A 102 0.67 19.43 1.04
CA VAL A 102 2.07 19.10 1.34
C VAL A 102 2.60 18.05 0.36
N ALA A 103 1.84 17.00 0.09
CA ALA A 103 2.22 15.95 -0.87
C ALA A 103 2.43 16.52 -2.28
N GLN A 104 1.54 17.42 -2.71
CA GLN A 104 1.63 18.06 -4.03
C GLN A 104 2.90 18.90 -4.17
N GLU A 105 3.21 19.75 -3.18
CA GLU A 105 4.44 20.55 -3.13
C GLU A 105 5.66 19.62 -3.18
N PHE A 106 5.70 18.59 -2.34
CA PHE A 106 6.80 17.65 -2.25
C PHE A 106 7.04 16.89 -3.58
N LEU A 107 5.99 16.35 -4.21
CA LEU A 107 6.13 15.58 -5.46
C LEU A 107 6.58 16.48 -6.62
N HIS A 108 6.16 17.76 -6.63
CA HIS A 108 6.67 18.77 -7.55
C HIS A 108 8.18 19.03 -7.34
N ASP A 109 8.59 19.30 -6.10
CA ASP A 109 9.98 19.56 -5.73
C ASP A 109 10.90 18.36 -5.97
N ALA A 110 10.34 17.14 -5.92
CA ALA A 110 11.01 15.91 -6.27
C ALA A 110 11.16 15.70 -7.79
N GLY A 111 10.61 16.59 -8.64
CA GLY A 111 10.71 16.53 -10.10
C GLY A 111 9.87 15.43 -10.74
N LEU A 112 8.71 15.10 -10.13
CA LEU A 112 7.82 14.04 -10.60
C LEU A 112 6.69 14.53 -11.51
N ASP A 113 6.75 15.79 -11.98
CA ASP A 113 5.75 16.43 -12.84
C ASP A 113 5.57 15.78 -14.22
N ARG A 114 6.43 14.84 -14.58
CA ARG A 114 6.29 14.04 -15.79
C ARG A 114 5.08 13.09 -15.73
N HIS A 115 4.56 12.83 -14.53
CA HIS A 115 3.40 11.99 -14.28
C HIS A 115 2.14 12.84 -14.12
N GLU A 116 1.00 12.28 -14.47
CA GLU A 116 -0.29 12.87 -14.14
C GLU A 116 -0.65 12.47 -12.70
N ILE A 117 -0.67 13.44 -11.77
CA ILE A 117 -0.99 13.20 -10.37
C ILE A 117 -2.33 13.87 -10.05
N VAL A 118 -3.33 13.06 -9.74
CA VAL A 118 -4.68 13.51 -9.40
C VAL A 118 -4.91 13.36 -7.91
N PHE A 119 -5.10 14.49 -7.22
CA PHE A 119 -5.41 14.53 -5.79
C PHE A 119 -6.92 14.64 -5.59
N GLU A 120 -7.54 13.59 -5.07
CA GLU A 120 -8.96 13.55 -4.72
C GLU A 120 -9.12 13.72 -3.22
N CYS A 121 -9.66 14.87 -2.78
CA CYS A 121 -9.99 15.07 -1.36
C CYS A 121 -11.42 14.60 -1.12
N ALA A 122 -11.58 13.31 -0.78
CA ALA A 122 -12.89 12.66 -0.71
C ALA A 122 -12.91 11.52 0.31
N ASP A 123 -14.12 11.18 0.76
CA ASP A 123 -14.37 9.96 1.53
C ASP A 123 -14.71 8.82 0.56
N PHE A 124 -13.77 7.93 0.29
CA PHE A 124 -13.97 6.78 -0.60
C PHE A 124 -15.00 5.77 -0.06
N ARG A 125 -15.49 5.94 1.19
CA ARG A 125 -16.56 5.10 1.77
C ARG A 125 -17.95 5.51 1.29
N GLU A 126 -18.07 6.60 0.56
CA GLU A 126 -19.34 6.99 -0.07
C GLU A 126 -19.78 5.95 -1.08
N GLU A 127 -21.07 5.60 -1.06
CA GLU A 127 -21.65 4.62 -1.98
C GLU A 127 -21.41 5.01 -3.45
N GLY A 128 -20.94 4.06 -4.25
CA GLY A 128 -20.64 4.25 -5.66
C GLY A 128 -19.43 5.13 -5.96
N TYR A 129 -18.62 5.46 -4.97
CA TYR A 129 -17.42 6.29 -5.17
C TYR A 129 -16.46 5.65 -6.18
N PHE A 130 -16.13 4.38 -6.02
CA PHE A 130 -15.20 3.67 -6.90
C PHE A 130 -15.76 3.52 -8.33
N ALA A 131 -17.05 3.34 -8.50
CA ALA A 131 -17.66 3.32 -9.85
C ALA A 131 -17.48 4.66 -10.57
N ARG A 132 -17.76 5.79 -9.90
CA ARG A 132 -17.54 7.13 -10.47
C ARG A 132 -16.07 7.42 -10.75
N LEU A 133 -15.17 6.98 -9.87
CA LEU A 133 -13.73 7.13 -10.08
C LEU A 133 -13.25 6.30 -11.28
N ALA A 134 -13.76 5.10 -11.41
CA ALA A 134 -13.43 4.17 -12.49
C ALA A 134 -13.89 4.66 -13.86
N GLU A 135 -15.02 5.36 -13.97
CA GLU A 135 -15.46 5.99 -15.23
C GLU A 135 -14.41 6.97 -15.79
N ARG A 136 -13.56 7.54 -14.92
CA ARG A 136 -12.54 8.51 -15.30
C ARG A 136 -11.15 7.90 -15.51
N PHE A 137 -10.80 6.89 -14.73
CA PHE A 137 -9.40 6.45 -14.60
C PHE A 137 -9.16 4.95 -14.80
N ALA A 138 -10.18 4.08 -14.69
CA ALA A 138 -9.98 2.64 -14.85
C ALA A 138 -9.56 2.25 -16.28
N PRO A 139 -8.87 1.12 -16.48
CA PRO A 139 -8.55 0.13 -15.45
C PRO A 139 -7.33 0.52 -14.59
N PHE A 140 -7.35 0.13 -13.32
CA PHE A 140 -6.21 0.30 -12.41
C PHE A 140 -5.24 -0.88 -12.53
N ASP A 141 -3.96 -0.61 -12.72
CA ASP A 141 -2.92 -1.63 -12.81
C ASP A 141 -2.30 -1.95 -11.45
N LEU A 142 -2.25 -0.97 -10.56
CA LEU A 142 -1.79 -1.13 -9.19
C LEU A 142 -2.70 -0.33 -8.26
N VAL A 143 -3.11 -0.95 -7.16
CA VAL A 143 -3.84 -0.27 -6.09
C VAL A 143 -3.07 -0.44 -4.78
N PHE A 144 -2.77 0.67 -4.10
CA PHE A 144 -2.17 0.68 -2.77
C PHE A 144 -3.19 1.18 -1.74
N ILE A 145 -3.35 0.42 -0.65
CA ILE A 145 -4.36 0.69 0.38
C ILE A 145 -3.68 0.78 1.75
N ASP A 146 -3.54 2.01 2.25
CA ASP A 146 -3.13 2.33 3.62
C ASP A 146 -4.20 3.20 4.30
N ALA A 147 -5.42 2.67 4.38
CA ALA A 147 -6.54 3.37 4.98
C ALA A 147 -7.59 2.37 5.50
N ALA A 148 -8.43 2.81 6.45
CA ALA A 148 -9.67 2.12 6.84
C ALA A 148 -9.54 0.60 7.10
N LYS A 149 -8.53 0.18 7.86
CA LYS A 149 -8.12 -1.23 8.13
C LYS A 149 -9.27 -2.22 8.42
N GLY A 150 -10.39 -1.77 8.98
CA GLY A 150 -11.58 -2.59 9.20
C GLY A 150 -12.48 -2.80 7.98
N GLN A 151 -12.10 -2.29 6.79
CA GLN A 151 -12.90 -2.30 5.55
C GLN A 151 -12.20 -2.99 4.37
N TYR A 152 -11.07 -3.65 4.58
CA TYR A 152 -10.25 -4.21 3.50
C TYR A 152 -11.00 -5.19 2.61
N ALA A 153 -11.84 -6.07 3.17
CA ALA A 153 -12.68 -6.96 2.38
C ALA A 153 -13.66 -6.19 1.46
N HIS A 154 -14.34 -5.18 2.02
CA HIS A 154 -15.25 -4.34 1.24
C HIS A 154 -14.52 -3.55 0.15
N LEU A 155 -13.37 -2.93 0.47
CA LEU A 155 -12.57 -2.18 -0.49
C LEU A 155 -12.07 -3.07 -1.63
N LEU A 156 -11.67 -4.30 -1.33
CA LEU A 156 -11.25 -5.24 -2.37
C LEU A 156 -12.39 -5.52 -3.35
N GLU A 157 -13.59 -5.83 -2.86
CA GLU A 157 -14.75 -6.12 -3.72
C GLU A 157 -15.20 -4.90 -4.56
N GLU A 158 -15.10 -3.68 -4.02
CA GLU A 158 -15.39 -2.45 -4.77
C GLU A 158 -14.35 -2.18 -5.87
N ILE A 159 -13.09 -2.56 -5.64
CA ILE A 159 -11.98 -2.26 -6.55
C ILE A 159 -11.82 -3.34 -7.64
N VAL A 160 -12.06 -4.61 -7.32
CA VAL A 160 -11.83 -5.74 -8.23
C VAL A 160 -12.46 -5.57 -9.62
N PRO A 161 -13.71 -5.06 -9.76
CA PRO A 161 -14.30 -4.84 -11.09
C PRO A 161 -13.54 -3.87 -11.97
N HIS A 162 -12.71 -3.02 -11.35
CA HIS A 162 -11.97 -1.93 -11.99
C HIS A 162 -10.48 -2.18 -12.15
N LEU A 163 -10.00 -3.36 -11.71
CA LEU A 163 -8.61 -3.77 -11.92
C LEU A 163 -8.38 -4.21 -13.36
N SER A 164 -7.21 -3.89 -13.90
CA SER A 164 -6.75 -4.45 -15.18
C SER A 164 -6.55 -5.97 -15.10
N ALA A 165 -6.41 -6.62 -16.25
CA ALA A 165 -6.18 -8.07 -16.32
C ALA A 165 -4.90 -8.53 -15.60
N GLN A 166 -3.93 -7.62 -15.43
CA GLN A 166 -2.68 -7.85 -14.70
C GLN A 166 -2.62 -7.04 -13.41
N GLY A 167 -3.74 -6.51 -12.94
CA GLY A 167 -3.81 -5.62 -11.80
C GLY A 167 -3.35 -6.28 -10.51
N ALA A 168 -2.71 -5.48 -9.67
CA ALA A 168 -2.27 -5.88 -8.34
C ALA A 168 -2.85 -4.96 -7.26
N VAL A 169 -3.06 -5.51 -6.06
CA VAL A 169 -3.51 -4.75 -4.89
C VAL A 169 -2.54 -5.00 -3.74
N VAL A 170 -2.10 -3.93 -3.10
CA VAL A 170 -1.20 -3.97 -1.94
C VAL A 170 -1.91 -3.34 -0.75
N PHE A 171 -2.00 -4.08 0.34
CA PHE A 171 -2.55 -3.61 1.61
C PHE A 171 -1.45 -3.50 2.65
N ASP A 172 -1.39 -2.35 3.33
CA ASP A 172 -0.46 -2.14 4.43
C ASP A 172 -1.09 -2.41 5.80
N ASN A 173 -0.26 -2.58 6.82
CA ASN A 173 -0.60 -2.75 8.24
C ASN A 173 -1.58 -3.91 8.52
N ILE A 174 -1.37 -5.04 7.89
CA ILE A 174 -2.22 -6.23 8.02
C ILE A 174 -2.20 -6.79 9.45
N PHE A 175 -1.06 -6.69 10.15
CA PHE A 175 -0.92 -7.28 11.50
C PHE A 175 -1.57 -6.44 12.61
N LEU A 176 -2.07 -5.22 12.30
CA LEU A 176 -2.76 -4.36 13.26
C LEU A 176 -1.92 -4.09 14.52
N ASN A 177 -0.71 -3.58 14.36
CA ASN A 177 0.27 -3.41 15.44
C ASN A 177 0.60 -4.74 16.15
N GLY A 178 0.70 -5.82 15.38
CA GLY A 178 1.04 -7.15 15.90
C GLY A 178 -0.10 -7.91 16.57
N TRP A 179 -1.32 -7.36 16.64
CA TRP A 179 -2.45 -8.03 17.32
C TRP A 179 -2.82 -9.35 16.66
N LEU A 180 -2.76 -9.43 15.33
CA LEU A 180 -3.05 -10.68 14.62
C LEU A 180 -2.03 -11.77 14.92
N VAL A 181 -0.75 -11.41 15.05
CA VAL A 181 0.33 -12.34 15.38
C VAL A 181 0.20 -12.82 16.82
N ALA A 182 -0.14 -11.92 17.75
CA ALA A 182 -0.35 -12.24 19.15
C ALA A 182 -1.71 -12.95 19.43
N ASP A 183 -2.57 -13.06 18.43
CA ASP A 183 -3.96 -13.51 18.55
C ASP A 183 -4.74 -12.80 19.69
N ALA A 184 -4.49 -11.50 19.83
CA ALA A 184 -5.05 -10.67 20.88
C ALA A 184 -5.37 -9.27 20.38
N TYR A 185 -6.28 -8.57 21.05
CA TYR A 185 -6.61 -7.18 20.75
C TYR A 185 -6.64 -6.37 22.09
N PRO A 186 -6.18 -5.09 22.08
CA PRO A 186 -5.96 -4.36 23.33
C PRO A 186 -7.25 -3.96 24.07
N ASN A 187 -8.36 -3.80 23.36
CA ASN A 187 -9.65 -3.44 23.97
C ASN A 187 -10.84 -3.74 23.03
N HIS A 188 -12.08 -3.62 23.57
CA HIS A 188 -13.30 -3.93 22.83
C HIS A 188 -13.53 -3.07 21.58
N ARG A 189 -13.00 -1.84 21.52
CA ARG A 189 -13.18 -0.97 20.34
C ARG A 189 -12.43 -1.52 19.13
N GLN A 190 -11.29 -2.17 19.35
CA GLN A 190 -10.46 -2.74 18.30
C GLN A 190 -10.84 -4.18 17.91
N LYS A 191 -11.69 -4.84 18.71
CA LYS A 191 -12.16 -6.20 18.43
C LYS A 191 -12.76 -6.34 17.03
N THR A 192 -13.58 -5.39 16.60
CA THR A 192 -14.23 -5.45 15.29
C THR A 192 -13.22 -5.42 14.14
N ALA A 193 -12.22 -4.54 14.21
CA ALA A 193 -11.16 -4.47 13.20
C ALA A 193 -10.33 -5.76 13.17
N PHE A 194 -9.98 -6.30 14.35
CA PHE A 194 -9.27 -7.56 14.51
C PHE A 194 -10.05 -8.75 13.87
N VAL A 195 -11.33 -8.91 14.22
CA VAL A 195 -12.16 -10.00 13.69
C VAL A 195 -12.32 -9.88 12.16
N ARG A 196 -12.61 -8.68 11.67
CA ARG A 196 -12.75 -8.42 10.22
C ARG A 196 -11.46 -8.70 9.46
N MET A 197 -10.31 -8.33 10.01
CA MET A 197 -9.02 -8.61 9.37
C MET A 197 -8.72 -10.12 9.32
N LYS A 198 -9.02 -10.88 10.39
CA LYS A 198 -8.90 -12.36 10.35
C LYS A 198 -9.79 -12.96 9.28
N GLN A 199 -11.03 -12.50 9.16
CA GLN A 199 -11.97 -12.96 8.12
C GLN A 199 -11.46 -12.62 6.73
N PHE A 200 -11.04 -11.38 6.51
CA PHE A 200 -10.46 -10.94 5.25
C PHE A 200 -9.28 -11.81 4.80
N LEU A 201 -8.35 -12.13 5.69
CA LEU A 201 -7.22 -13.01 5.36
C LEU A 201 -7.67 -14.44 5.02
N GLN A 202 -8.70 -14.96 5.69
CA GLN A 202 -9.27 -16.27 5.35
C GLN A 202 -9.96 -16.26 3.98
N GLU A 203 -10.69 -15.20 3.66
CA GLU A 203 -11.32 -15.01 2.35
C GLU A 203 -10.27 -14.92 1.24
N VAL A 204 -9.20 -14.13 1.43
CA VAL A 204 -8.09 -14.02 0.47
C VAL A 204 -7.41 -15.36 0.22
N GLN A 205 -7.20 -16.19 1.24
CA GLN A 205 -6.60 -17.53 1.08
C GLN A 205 -7.41 -18.45 0.18
N GLN A 206 -8.72 -18.23 0.08
CA GLN A 206 -9.64 -19.04 -0.72
C GLN A 206 -10.00 -18.38 -2.05
N ASP A 207 -9.56 -17.14 -2.27
CA ASP A 207 -9.91 -16.37 -3.46
C ASP A 207 -9.05 -16.80 -4.67
N ALA A 208 -9.65 -17.60 -5.54
CA ALA A 208 -8.99 -18.10 -6.75
C ALA A 208 -8.65 -17.00 -7.78
N ARG A 209 -9.26 -15.80 -7.65
CA ARG A 209 -9.00 -14.66 -8.56
C ARG A 209 -7.56 -14.16 -8.47
N PHE A 210 -6.87 -14.40 -7.33
CA PHE A 210 -5.57 -13.84 -7.04
C PHE A 210 -4.49 -14.88 -6.69
N ALA A 211 -3.28 -14.61 -7.13
CA ALA A 211 -2.09 -15.07 -6.43
C ALA A 211 -1.82 -14.09 -5.29
N HIS A 212 -1.48 -14.59 -4.10
CA HIS A 212 -1.30 -13.72 -2.93
C HIS A 212 -0.05 -14.09 -2.14
N THR A 213 0.50 -13.10 -1.44
CA THR A 213 1.55 -13.31 -0.44
C THR A 213 1.37 -12.33 0.72
N LEU A 214 1.58 -12.80 1.94
CA LEU A 214 1.65 -11.98 3.14
C LEU A 214 3.11 -11.83 3.55
N LEU A 215 3.62 -10.62 3.44
CA LEU A 215 5.00 -10.27 3.72
C LEU A 215 5.13 -9.75 5.16
N PRO A 216 6.10 -10.27 5.94
CA PRO A 216 6.32 -9.81 7.30
C PRO A 216 7.23 -8.56 7.30
N LEU A 217 6.82 -7.52 6.59
CA LEU A 217 7.47 -6.22 6.61
C LEU A 217 6.72 -5.31 7.56
N ASP A 218 7.42 -4.79 8.58
CA ASP A 218 6.90 -3.90 9.61
C ASP A 218 5.58 -4.40 10.24
N ASP A 219 4.44 -3.75 9.99
CA ASP A 219 3.12 -4.19 10.48
C ASP A 219 2.38 -5.11 9.47
N GLY A 220 3.13 -5.73 8.56
CA GLY A 220 2.65 -6.70 7.58
C GLY A 220 2.04 -6.10 6.32
N VAL A 221 2.47 -6.62 5.17
CA VAL A 221 1.99 -6.20 3.85
C VAL A 221 1.39 -7.40 3.12
N LEU A 222 0.15 -7.29 2.65
CA LEU A 222 -0.49 -8.27 1.79
C LEU A 222 -0.43 -7.79 0.34
N VAL A 223 0.10 -8.64 -0.55
CA VAL A 223 0.15 -8.38 -1.98
C VAL A 223 -0.72 -9.40 -2.70
N LEU A 224 -1.64 -8.89 -3.53
CA LEU A 224 -2.52 -9.66 -4.40
C LEU A 224 -2.19 -9.34 -5.85
N ALA A 225 -1.99 -10.35 -6.70
CA ALA A 225 -1.84 -10.20 -8.14
C ALA A 225 -2.95 -10.96 -8.85
N ARG A 226 -3.69 -10.29 -9.74
CA ARG A 226 -4.80 -10.91 -10.47
C ARG A 226 -4.30 -12.06 -11.33
N ARG A 227 -4.90 -13.23 -11.20
CA ARG A 227 -4.62 -14.38 -12.08
C ARG A 227 -5.24 -14.11 -13.44
N GLN A 228 -4.50 -14.42 -14.49
CA GLN A 228 -5.09 -14.44 -15.83
C GLN A 228 -5.98 -15.67 -15.95
N GLU A 229 -7.20 -15.51 -16.46
CA GLU A 229 -8.04 -16.64 -16.84
C GLU A 229 -7.33 -17.40 -17.96
N ASP A 230 -7.22 -18.72 -17.82
CA ASP A 230 -6.65 -19.57 -18.87
C ASP A 230 -7.49 -19.40 -20.15
N ARG A 231 -6.90 -18.88 -21.22
CA ARG A 231 -7.56 -18.71 -22.53
C ARG A 231 -7.93 -20.04 -23.21
N ASN A 232 -7.72 -21.17 -22.53
CA ASN A 232 -7.84 -22.50 -23.12
C ASN A 232 -9.22 -23.18 -22.95
N GLU A 233 -10.22 -22.54 -22.33
CA GLU A 233 -11.54 -23.18 -22.14
C GLU A 233 -12.61 -22.80 -23.20
N THR A 234 -12.28 -22.08 -24.25
CA THR A 234 -13.25 -21.64 -25.27
C THR A 234 -13.03 -22.23 -26.67
N GLU A 235 -12.25 -23.28 -26.82
CA GLU A 235 -12.18 -24.04 -28.08
C GLU A 235 -12.54 -25.52 -27.85
N HIS A 236 -13.83 -25.80 -27.62
CA HIS A 236 -14.42 -27.12 -27.90
C HIS A 236 -15.85 -26.95 -28.41
#